data_3ee76168a3ca0bf10bf6a9c2be649c38
#
_entry.id   3ee76168a3ca0bf10bf6a9c2be649c38
#
_cell.length_a   1.000
_cell.length_b   1.000
_cell.length_c   1.000
_cell.angle_alpha   90.00
_cell.angle_beta   90.00
_cell.angle_gamma   90.00
#
_symmetry.space_group_name_H-M   'P 1'
#
loop_
_entity.id
_entity.type
_entity.pdbx_description
1 polymer ?
#
loop_
_entity_poly.entity_id
_entity_poly.type
_entity_poly.pdbx_seq_one_letter_code
_entity_poly.pdbx_strand_id
1 'polypeptide(L)'
;MATHLKNLSDFSGIDIPSAHKFKFGIVVSEWNREITGALYQGAYNILLNHQAEEKNIITIQVPGSYELISGADMLLNSKPLNAIICLGCVIQGETPHFEFICQAVANGISNVSIKHNKPVIFGVLTTENLQQAIDRSGGIHGNKGEEAAVTAIRMAFLQHSLSM
;
A
#
# COMPACT_ATOMS: atom_id res chain seq x y z
N MET A 1 -11.55 0.92 -5.44
CA MET A 1 -12.50 0.36 -6.41
C MET A 1 -11.89 0.49 -7.79
N ALA A 2 -11.62 -0.63 -8.45
CA ALA A 2 -11.09 -0.61 -9.81
C ALA A 2 -12.27 -0.54 -10.80
N THR A 3 -12.34 0.53 -11.58
CA THR A 3 -13.23 0.61 -12.73
C THR A 3 -12.38 0.48 -14.00
N HIS A 4 -12.89 -0.11 -15.06
CA HIS A 4 -12.21 -0.24 -16.36
C HIS A 4 -11.76 1.09 -16.97
N LEU A 5 -12.22 2.21 -16.43
CA LEU A 5 -12.06 3.54 -17.02
C LEU A 5 -11.15 4.46 -16.23
N LYS A 6 -10.60 4.04 -15.07
CA LYS A 6 -9.76 4.90 -14.24
C LYS A 6 -8.34 4.37 -14.17
N ASN A 7 -7.39 5.21 -14.58
CA ASN A 7 -5.96 4.97 -14.38
C ASN A 7 -5.63 5.18 -12.89
N LEU A 8 -4.95 4.22 -12.27
CA LEU A 8 -4.57 4.25 -10.84
C LEU A 8 -3.55 5.35 -10.54
N SER A 9 -2.84 5.84 -11.54
CA SER A 9 -1.87 6.94 -11.44
C SER A 9 -2.45 8.31 -11.85
N ASP A 10 -3.76 8.40 -12.13
CA ASP A 10 -4.43 9.67 -12.44
C ASP A 10 -4.94 10.32 -11.16
N PHE A 11 -4.23 11.33 -10.71
CA PHE A 11 -4.56 12.15 -9.54
C PHE A 11 -5.05 13.54 -9.91
N SER A 12 -5.43 13.77 -11.18
CA SER A 12 -5.98 15.04 -11.64
C SER A 12 -7.21 15.44 -10.81
N GLY A 13 -7.22 16.67 -10.32
CA GLY A 13 -8.30 17.18 -9.46
C GLY A 13 -8.31 16.66 -8.03
N ILE A 14 -7.28 15.90 -7.61
CA ILE A 14 -7.12 15.46 -6.23
C ILE A 14 -6.11 16.38 -5.54
N ASP A 15 -6.54 17.05 -4.47
CA ASP A 15 -5.60 17.77 -3.60
C ASP A 15 -4.81 16.77 -2.74
N ILE A 16 -3.48 16.78 -2.90
CA ILE A 16 -2.56 15.92 -2.17
C ILE A 16 -1.67 16.83 -1.32
N PRO A 17 -1.85 16.81 0.01
CA PRO A 17 -1.08 17.67 0.89
C PRO A 17 0.41 17.28 0.92
N SER A 18 1.25 18.21 1.40
CA SER A 18 2.67 17.93 1.65
C SER A 18 2.85 16.82 2.69
N ALA A 19 3.70 15.87 2.37
CA ALA A 19 4.07 14.75 3.25
C ALA A 19 5.27 15.05 4.19
N HIS A 20 5.84 16.26 4.10
CA HIS A 20 7.09 16.65 4.78
C HIS A 20 7.11 16.34 6.30
N LYS A 21 5.99 16.48 6.98
CA LYS A 21 5.90 16.27 8.45
C LYS A 21 5.60 14.84 8.86
N PHE A 22 5.33 13.94 7.91
CA PHE A 22 4.83 12.60 8.20
C PHE A 22 5.91 11.53 8.03
N LYS A 23 5.76 10.47 8.82
CA LYS A 23 6.60 9.28 8.78
C LYS A 23 5.77 8.11 8.26
N PHE A 24 6.30 7.41 7.26
CA PHE A 24 5.61 6.31 6.59
C PHE A 24 6.34 5.00 6.77
N GLY A 25 5.57 3.92 6.92
CA GLY A 25 6.06 2.57 6.78
C GLY A 25 5.63 2.00 5.42
N ILE A 26 6.50 1.25 4.76
CA ILE A 26 6.15 0.45 3.59
C ILE A 26 6.50 -1.00 3.91
N VAL A 27 5.49 -1.87 3.87
CA VAL A 27 5.66 -3.32 4.05
C VAL A 27 5.44 -3.97 2.70
N VAL A 28 6.45 -4.67 2.18
CA VAL A 28 6.46 -5.21 0.81
C VAL A 28 6.55 -6.72 0.85
N SER A 29 5.64 -7.41 0.18
CA SER A 29 5.71 -8.86 -0.04
C SER A 29 6.81 -9.22 -1.03
N GLU A 30 7.64 -10.22 -0.71
CA GLU A 30 8.66 -10.74 -1.62
C GLU A 30 8.07 -11.63 -2.73
N TRP A 31 6.93 -12.26 -2.48
CA TRP A 31 6.25 -13.06 -3.49
C TRP A 31 5.75 -12.18 -4.64
N ASN A 32 5.92 -12.65 -5.90
CA ASN A 32 5.68 -11.86 -7.11
C ASN A 32 6.55 -10.59 -7.20
N ARG A 33 7.84 -10.73 -6.95
CA ARG A 33 8.82 -9.63 -6.75
C ARG A 33 8.84 -8.59 -7.88
N GLU A 34 8.64 -8.97 -9.14
CA GLU A 34 8.57 -8.03 -10.25
C GLU A 34 7.38 -7.06 -10.09
N ILE A 35 6.25 -7.59 -9.68
CA ILE A 35 5.03 -6.81 -9.45
C ILE A 35 5.17 -5.95 -8.18
N THR A 36 5.53 -6.58 -7.06
CA THR A 36 5.62 -5.87 -5.78
C THR A 36 6.75 -4.84 -5.74
N GLY A 37 7.84 -5.10 -6.47
CA GLY A 37 8.92 -4.12 -6.68
C GLY A 37 8.47 -2.90 -7.46
N ALA A 38 7.67 -3.09 -8.51
CA ALA A 38 7.08 -1.98 -9.28
C ALA A 38 6.07 -1.17 -8.43
N LEU A 39 5.25 -1.84 -7.61
CA LEU A 39 4.37 -1.18 -6.65
C LEU A 39 5.16 -0.35 -5.64
N TYR A 40 6.23 -0.93 -5.09
CA TYR A 40 7.11 -0.24 -4.15
C TYR A 40 7.73 1.01 -4.76
N GLN A 41 8.29 0.90 -5.96
CA GLN A 41 8.91 2.04 -6.64
C GLN A 41 7.90 3.17 -6.88
N GLY A 42 6.69 2.82 -7.32
CA GLY A 42 5.60 3.80 -7.49
C GLY A 42 5.24 4.48 -6.17
N ALA A 43 5.03 3.72 -5.10
CA ALA A 43 4.71 4.28 -3.80
C ALA A 43 5.82 5.17 -3.24
N TYR A 44 7.07 4.72 -3.32
CA TYR A 44 8.23 5.45 -2.83
C TYR A 44 8.40 6.78 -3.56
N ASN A 45 8.31 6.77 -4.89
CA ASN A 45 8.44 7.98 -5.71
C ASN A 45 7.33 9.00 -5.40
N ILE A 46 6.08 8.55 -5.21
CA ILE A 46 4.97 9.46 -4.83
C ILE A 46 5.24 10.11 -3.48
N LEU A 47 5.70 9.36 -2.49
CA LEU A 47 6.04 9.94 -1.18
C LEU A 47 7.11 11.04 -1.31
N LEU A 48 8.18 10.79 -2.06
CA LEU A 48 9.24 11.77 -2.29
C LEU A 48 8.75 12.99 -3.08
N ASN A 49 7.98 12.77 -4.15
CA ASN A 49 7.43 13.85 -4.98
C ASN A 49 6.50 14.78 -4.17
N HIS A 50 5.88 14.25 -3.12
CA HIS A 50 5.06 15.02 -2.17
C HIS A 50 5.84 15.43 -0.91
N GLN A 51 7.18 15.51 -1.01
CA GLN A 51 8.07 16.07 0.02
C GLN A 51 8.26 15.22 1.28
N ALA A 52 7.92 13.93 1.28
CA ALA A 52 8.36 13.06 2.36
C ALA A 52 9.90 12.99 2.37
N GLU A 53 10.50 13.11 3.54
CA GLU A 53 11.94 12.96 3.68
C GLU A 53 12.32 11.47 3.70
N GLU A 54 13.36 11.05 2.97
CA GLU A 54 13.79 9.65 2.90
C GLU A 54 13.98 9.01 4.28
N LYS A 55 14.59 9.74 5.22
CA LYS A 55 14.79 9.29 6.61
C LYS A 55 13.50 8.99 7.36
N ASN A 56 12.36 9.48 6.86
CA ASN A 56 11.02 9.30 7.40
C ASN A 56 10.23 8.18 6.69
N ILE A 57 10.86 7.47 5.75
CA ILE A 57 10.27 6.33 5.05
C ILE A 57 11.02 5.06 5.50
N ILE A 58 10.33 4.18 6.20
CA ILE A 58 10.90 2.91 6.68
C ILE A 58 10.30 1.78 5.86
N THR A 59 11.14 1.03 5.17
CA THR A 59 10.71 -0.12 4.37
C THR A 59 11.16 -1.43 5.01
N ILE A 60 10.25 -2.39 5.07
CA ILE A 60 10.55 -3.78 5.43
C ILE A 60 9.99 -4.73 4.38
N GLN A 61 10.62 -5.89 4.25
CA GLN A 61 10.16 -6.97 3.38
C GLN A 61 9.61 -8.12 4.22
N VAL A 62 8.58 -8.78 3.69
CA VAL A 62 7.94 -9.95 4.29
C VAL A 62 7.78 -11.05 3.23
N PRO A 63 7.76 -12.34 3.60
CA PRO A 63 7.77 -13.44 2.63
C PRO A 63 6.60 -13.41 1.64
N GLY A 64 5.38 -13.18 2.12
CA GLY A 64 4.18 -13.20 1.28
C GLY A 64 3.15 -12.14 1.66
N SER A 65 2.07 -12.08 0.91
CA SER A 65 1.00 -11.09 1.17
C SER A 65 0.31 -11.33 2.52
N TYR A 66 0.24 -12.57 3.00
CA TYR A 66 -0.34 -12.88 4.30
C TYR A 66 0.46 -12.26 5.46
N GLU A 67 1.79 -12.25 5.36
CA GLU A 67 2.70 -11.70 6.37
C GLU A 67 2.73 -10.16 6.39
N LEU A 68 2.10 -9.48 5.43
CA LEU A 68 1.90 -8.02 5.47
C LEU A 68 1.19 -7.59 6.75
N ILE A 69 0.27 -8.41 7.25
CA ILE A 69 -0.48 -8.16 8.50
C ILE A 69 0.48 -8.05 9.67
N SER A 70 1.29 -9.10 9.88
CA SER A 70 2.26 -9.14 10.99
C SER A 70 3.35 -8.09 10.82
N GLY A 71 3.84 -7.88 9.58
CA GLY A 71 4.83 -6.87 9.28
C GLY A 71 4.35 -5.46 9.64
N ALA A 72 3.10 -5.13 9.29
CA ALA A 72 2.51 -3.84 9.64
C ALA A 72 2.33 -3.67 11.16
N ASP A 73 1.84 -4.71 11.84
CA ASP A 73 1.68 -4.70 13.30
C ASP A 73 3.02 -4.51 14.03
N MET A 74 4.06 -5.27 13.65
CA MET A 74 5.40 -5.17 14.22
C MET A 74 6.00 -3.77 13.97
N LEU A 75 5.82 -3.21 12.78
CA LEU A 75 6.39 -1.93 12.42
C LEU A 75 5.72 -0.79 13.22
N LEU A 76 4.39 -0.82 13.38
CA LEU A 76 3.66 0.15 14.21
C LEU A 76 4.00 0.06 15.70
N ASN A 77 4.30 -1.14 16.21
CA ASN A 77 4.75 -1.31 17.59
C ASN A 77 6.17 -0.79 17.82
N SER A 78 7.01 -0.76 16.78
CA SER A 78 8.43 -0.43 16.90
C SER A 78 8.78 1.00 16.52
N LYS A 79 7.93 1.67 15.73
CA LYS A 79 8.22 2.99 15.15
C LYS A 79 7.02 3.94 15.24
N PRO A 80 7.23 5.23 15.53
CA PRO A 80 6.18 6.23 15.58
C PRO A 80 5.80 6.70 14.18
N LEU A 81 5.04 5.89 13.44
CA LEU A 81 4.61 6.16 12.07
C LEU A 81 3.24 6.86 12.03
N ASN A 82 3.01 7.63 10.97
CA ASN A 82 1.74 8.29 10.69
C ASN A 82 0.82 7.43 9.79
N ALA A 83 1.39 6.63 8.92
CA ALA A 83 0.67 5.65 8.10
C ALA A 83 1.58 4.51 7.67
N ILE A 84 0.97 3.37 7.31
CA ILE A 84 1.65 2.23 6.67
C ILE A 84 1.01 1.94 5.30
N ILE A 85 1.84 1.56 4.35
CA ILE A 85 1.45 1.08 3.04
C ILE A 85 1.82 -0.40 2.95
N CYS A 86 0.85 -1.29 2.79
CA CYS A 86 1.06 -2.71 2.58
C CYS A 86 1.00 -3.02 1.09
N LEU A 87 2.11 -3.46 0.50
CA LEU A 87 2.25 -3.76 -0.92
C LEU A 87 2.40 -5.25 -1.14
N GLY A 88 1.48 -5.84 -1.88
CA GLY A 88 1.47 -7.25 -2.18
C GLY A 88 0.79 -7.57 -3.51
N CYS A 89 0.90 -8.82 -3.93
CA CYS A 89 0.23 -9.32 -5.12
C CYS A 89 -0.17 -10.78 -4.91
N VAL A 90 -1.46 -11.06 -5.02
CA VAL A 90 -2.02 -12.41 -5.00
C VAL A 90 -2.63 -12.68 -6.37
N ILE A 91 -2.10 -13.68 -7.07
CA ILE A 91 -2.60 -14.12 -8.37
C ILE A 91 -3.35 -15.42 -8.17
N GLN A 92 -4.54 -15.54 -8.76
CA GLN A 92 -5.38 -16.73 -8.65
C GLN A 92 -4.68 -17.95 -9.22
N GLY A 93 -4.58 -19.00 -8.40
CA GLY A 93 -4.13 -20.32 -8.80
C GLY A 93 -5.30 -21.30 -8.99
N GLU A 94 -5.00 -22.59 -9.02
CA GLU A 94 -5.95 -23.68 -9.28
C GLU A 94 -6.83 -24.01 -8.06
N THR A 95 -6.44 -23.57 -6.88
CA THR A 95 -7.10 -23.92 -5.61
C THR A 95 -7.80 -22.74 -4.96
N PRO A 96 -8.74 -22.97 -4.02
CA PRO A 96 -9.40 -21.90 -3.27
C PRO A 96 -8.47 -21.06 -2.38
N HIS A 97 -7.18 -21.39 -2.32
CA HIS A 97 -6.18 -20.67 -1.53
C HIS A 97 -6.18 -19.16 -1.78
N PHE A 98 -6.41 -18.75 -3.03
CA PHE A 98 -6.54 -17.34 -3.42
C PHE A 98 -7.58 -16.60 -2.59
N GLU A 99 -8.79 -17.16 -2.46
CA GLU A 99 -9.90 -16.52 -1.73
C GLU A 99 -9.57 -16.35 -0.25
N PHE A 100 -9.01 -17.40 0.37
CA PHE A 100 -8.64 -17.37 1.79
C PHE A 100 -7.55 -16.33 2.06
N ILE A 101 -6.52 -16.27 1.21
CA ILE A 101 -5.46 -15.27 1.36
C ILE A 101 -5.98 -13.87 1.15
N CYS A 102 -6.76 -13.61 0.09
CA CYS A 102 -7.31 -12.28 -0.18
C CYS A 102 -8.19 -11.77 0.97
N GLN A 103 -9.07 -12.64 1.50
CA GLN A 103 -9.94 -12.29 2.62
C GLN A 103 -9.14 -12.07 3.92
N ALA A 104 -8.20 -12.95 4.23
CA ALA A 104 -7.38 -12.84 5.42
C ALA A 104 -6.55 -11.55 5.40
N VAL A 105 -5.92 -11.23 4.28
CA VAL A 105 -5.09 -10.02 4.13
C VAL A 105 -5.93 -8.76 4.26
N ALA A 106 -7.08 -8.70 3.58
CA ALA A 106 -7.97 -7.53 3.65
C ALA A 106 -8.48 -7.29 5.07
N ASN A 107 -8.98 -8.33 5.73
CA ASN A 107 -9.47 -8.26 7.11
C ASN A 107 -8.34 -7.97 8.10
N GLY A 108 -7.18 -8.61 7.93
CA GLY A 108 -6.03 -8.43 8.82
C GLY A 108 -5.48 -7.01 8.77
N ILE A 109 -5.29 -6.43 7.59
CA ILE A 109 -4.82 -5.05 7.42
C ILE A 109 -5.81 -4.06 8.04
N SER A 110 -7.12 -4.26 7.83
CA SER A 110 -8.16 -3.46 8.45
C SER A 110 -8.10 -3.53 9.98
N ASN A 111 -7.94 -4.72 10.54
CA ASN A 111 -7.84 -4.91 12.00
C ASN A 111 -6.60 -4.24 12.59
N VAL A 112 -5.43 -4.31 11.91
CA VAL A 112 -4.21 -3.61 12.34
C VAL A 112 -4.44 -2.10 12.35
N SER A 113 -5.09 -1.56 11.34
CA SER A 113 -5.43 -0.14 11.26
C SER A 113 -6.28 0.31 12.46
N ILE A 114 -7.32 -0.45 12.79
CA ILE A 114 -8.22 -0.15 13.93
C ILE A 114 -7.48 -0.31 15.26
N LYS A 115 -6.74 -1.41 15.44
CA LYS A 115 -5.98 -1.71 16.67
C LYS A 115 -5.02 -0.58 17.05
N HIS A 116 -4.33 -0.02 16.08
CA HIS A 116 -3.32 1.03 16.31
C HIS A 116 -3.88 2.45 16.16
N ASN A 117 -5.14 2.61 15.75
CA ASN A 117 -5.70 3.90 15.37
C ASN A 117 -4.79 4.65 14.39
N LYS A 118 -4.29 3.94 13.38
CA LYS A 118 -3.37 4.45 12.35
C LYS A 118 -3.81 3.99 10.97
N PRO A 119 -3.70 4.85 9.95
CA PRO A 119 -3.94 4.43 8.57
C PRO A 119 -2.99 3.30 8.15
N VAL A 120 -3.54 2.15 7.78
CA VAL A 120 -2.80 1.04 7.16
C VAL A 120 -3.45 0.78 5.80
N ILE A 121 -2.74 1.10 4.74
CA ILE A 121 -3.28 1.18 3.39
C ILE A 121 -3.11 -0.15 2.66
N PHE A 122 -4.20 -0.64 2.09
CA PHE A 122 -4.26 -1.88 1.32
C PHE A 122 -3.80 -1.63 -0.13
N GLY A 123 -2.51 -1.75 -0.38
CA GLY A 123 -1.88 -1.68 -1.71
C GLY A 123 -1.65 -3.08 -2.31
N VAL A 124 -2.57 -4.02 -2.08
CA VAL A 124 -2.45 -5.40 -2.52
C VAL A 124 -3.26 -5.61 -3.80
N LEU A 125 -2.61 -6.14 -4.83
CA LEU A 125 -3.27 -6.60 -6.04
C LEU A 125 -3.83 -8.01 -5.83
N THR A 126 -5.09 -8.21 -6.24
CA THR A 126 -5.77 -9.50 -6.25
C THR A 126 -6.28 -9.73 -7.66
N THR A 127 -5.58 -10.53 -8.44
CA THR A 127 -5.78 -10.66 -9.88
C THR A 127 -5.98 -12.12 -10.30
N GLU A 128 -6.71 -12.33 -11.38
CA GLU A 128 -6.95 -13.67 -11.93
C GLU A 128 -5.72 -14.24 -12.64
N ASN A 129 -4.86 -13.35 -13.17
CA ASN A 129 -3.68 -13.74 -13.93
C ASN A 129 -2.56 -12.70 -13.81
N LEU A 130 -1.37 -13.06 -14.27
CA LEU A 130 -0.18 -12.21 -14.22
C LEU A 130 -0.34 -10.93 -15.04
N GLN A 131 -1.00 -10.99 -16.22
CA GLN A 131 -1.15 -9.81 -17.06
C GLN A 131 -1.96 -8.72 -16.36
N GLN A 132 -3.03 -9.09 -15.66
CA GLN A 132 -3.80 -8.13 -14.85
C GLN A 132 -2.97 -7.48 -13.75
N ALA A 133 -2.01 -8.21 -13.18
CA ALA A 133 -1.10 -7.67 -12.17
C ALA A 133 -0.09 -6.68 -12.80
N ILE A 134 0.49 -7.02 -13.96
CA ILE A 134 1.38 -6.15 -14.72
C ILE A 134 0.66 -4.84 -15.09
N ASP A 135 -0.56 -4.95 -15.60
CA ASP A 135 -1.37 -3.80 -16.03
C ASP A 135 -1.64 -2.80 -14.90
N ARG A 136 -1.58 -3.23 -13.64
CA ARG A 136 -1.86 -2.44 -12.43
C ARG A 136 -0.64 -2.13 -11.57
N SER A 137 0.52 -2.56 -12.01
CA SER A 137 1.81 -2.24 -11.35
C SER A 137 2.70 -1.30 -12.18
N GLY A 138 2.08 -0.50 -13.06
CA GLY A 138 2.74 0.45 -13.94
C GLY A 138 2.42 0.24 -15.43
N GLY A 139 1.52 -0.70 -15.76
CA GLY A 139 1.01 -0.92 -17.12
C GLY A 139 -0.16 0.00 -17.47
N ILE A 140 -1.04 -0.48 -18.33
CA ILE A 140 -2.13 0.32 -18.94
C ILE A 140 -3.14 0.91 -17.93
N HIS A 141 -3.24 0.32 -16.74
CA HIS A 141 -4.12 0.79 -15.67
C HIS A 141 -3.42 1.63 -14.60
N GLY A 142 -2.14 2.00 -14.81
CA GLY A 142 -1.35 2.74 -13.84
C GLY A 142 -0.76 1.85 -12.73
N ASN A 143 -0.42 2.46 -11.60
CA ASN A 143 0.30 1.78 -10.53
C ASN A 143 -0.46 1.85 -9.20
N LYS A 144 -0.88 0.69 -8.68
CA LYS A 144 -1.58 0.57 -7.39
C LYS A 144 -0.74 1.06 -6.20
N GLY A 145 0.58 0.99 -6.29
CA GLY A 145 1.48 1.54 -5.27
C GLY A 145 1.40 3.05 -5.19
N GLU A 146 1.29 3.75 -6.33
CA GLU A 146 1.10 5.20 -6.37
C GLU A 146 -0.23 5.60 -5.73
N GLU A 147 -1.33 4.93 -6.09
CA GLU A 147 -2.64 5.14 -5.47
C GLU A 147 -2.59 4.94 -3.95
N ALA A 148 -1.90 3.89 -3.50
CA ALA A 148 -1.75 3.58 -2.08
C ALA A 148 -0.95 4.66 -1.34
N ALA A 149 0.11 5.20 -1.94
CA ALA A 149 0.91 6.27 -1.35
C ALA A 149 0.12 7.58 -1.24
N VAL A 150 -0.60 7.97 -2.28
CA VAL A 150 -1.50 9.13 -2.23
C VAL A 150 -2.55 8.97 -1.12
N THR A 151 -3.13 7.78 -1.01
CA THR A 151 -4.08 7.47 0.07
C THR A 151 -3.43 7.59 1.44
N ALA A 152 -2.19 7.08 1.61
CA ALA A 152 -1.45 7.18 2.87
C ALA A 152 -1.19 8.63 3.28
N ILE A 153 -0.76 9.48 2.34
CA ILE A 153 -0.52 10.91 2.59
C ILE A 153 -1.81 11.59 3.07
N ARG A 154 -2.90 11.40 2.32
CA ARG A 154 -4.19 12.02 2.63
C ARG A 154 -4.75 11.56 3.97
N MET A 155 -4.65 10.28 4.29
CA MET A 155 -5.12 9.73 5.56
C MET A 155 -4.26 10.17 6.75
N ALA A 156 -2.93 10.26 6.58
CA ALA A 156 -2.04 10.81 7.61
C ALA A 156 -2.36 12.28 7.88
N PHE A 157 -2.59 13.06 6.84
CA PHE A 157 -2.99 14.47 6.97
C PHE A 157 -4.35 14.62 7.65
N LEU A 158 -5.36 13.83 7.25
CA LEU A 158 -6.69 13.84 7.88
C LEU A 158 -6.59 13.51 9.37
N GLN A 159 -5.88 12.45 9.74
CA GLN A 159 -5.71 12.09 11.15
C GLN A 159 -5.03 13.20 11.95
N HIS A 160 -4.00 13.82 11.37
CA HIS A 160 -3.32 14.95 12.01
C HIS A 160 -4.24 16.14 12.22
N SER A 161 -5.05 16.52 11.22
CA SER A 161 -5.98 17.63 11.32
C SER A 161 -7.10 17.44 12.35
N LEU A 162 -7.51 16.18 12.58
CA LEU A 162 -8.51 15.85 13.59
C LEU A 162 -7.94 15.78 15.02
N SER A 163 -6.61 15.79 15.16
CA SER A 163 -5.92 15.70 16.46
C SER A 163 -5.45 17.07 16.98
N MET A 164 -5.65 18.13 16.19
CA MET A 164 -5.41 19.54 16.57
C MET A 164 -6.65 20.13 17.21
#